data_e05480e53e97e7ab0997665432a61410
#
_entry.id   e05480e53e97e7ab0997665432a61410
#
_cell.length_a   1.000
_cell.length_b   1.000
_cell.length_c   1.000
_cell.angle_alpha   90.00
_cell.angle_beta   90.00
_cell.angle_gamma   90.00
#
_symmetry.space_group_name_H-M   'P 1'
#
loop_
_entity.id
_entity.type
_entity.pdbx_description
1 polymer ?
#
loop_
_entity_poly.entity_id
_entity_poly.type
_entity_poly.pdbx_seq_one_letter_code
_entity_poly.pdbx_strand_id
1 'polypeptide(L)'
;MKIEAKFEAKNNKLYGIFSGQEISVDFNSAMPVADFCKVAGDFSAIKEKIPGSAEKVMAVVLPWEKVEPEPEAYDESFLAEFREVLKQAEETELFVVILPCAGENLAEKAEEFTAAMKHTARRIKDCSSVVGFAVPDALASLGFCEGQPAEFFVEELSCKHAHYVYFAKKAAVEKSTLLSEALQLPLVLY
;
A
#
# COMPACT_ATOMS: atom_id res chain seq x y z
N MET A 1 10.62 16.08 -8.69
CA MET A 1 11.64 15.60 -7.74
C MET A 1 11.45 14.10 -7.58
N LYS A 2 12.48 13.28 -7.65
CA LYS A 2 12.36 11.84 -7.46
C LYS A 2 12.44 11.58 -5.95
N ILE A 3 11.43 10.91 -5.38
CA ILE A 3 11.48 10.50 -3.97
C ILE A 3 12.50 9.38 -3.84
N GLU A 4 13.37 9.48 -2.85
CA GLU A 4 14.27 8.40 -2.47
C GLU A 4 13.49 7.37 -1.64
N ALA A 5 13.75 6.09 -1.91
CA ALA A 5 13.17 5.02 -1.11
C ALA A 5 13.67 5.11 0.34
N LYS A 6 12.76 5.05 1.29
CA LYS A 6 13.07 5.01 2.73
C LYS A 6 13.00 3.59 3.28
N PHE A 7 12.32 2.71 2.58
CA PHE A 7 12.02 1.34 3.00
C PHE A 7 12.37 0.35 1.89
N GLU A 8 12.71 -0.86 2.29
CA GLU A 8 12.96 -1.97 1.38
C GLU A 8 12.31 -3.27 1.89
N ALA A 9 11.93 -4.13 0.96
CA ALA A 9 11.56 -5.51 1.25
C ALA A 9 12.80 -6.39 1.17
N LYS A 10 13.10 -7.12 2.24
CA LYS A 10 14.23 -8.05 2.30
C LYS A 10 13.83 -9.29 3.09
N ASN A 11 14.04 -10.49 2.52
CA ASN A 11 13.62 -11.75 3.14
C ASN A 11 12.12 -11.74 3.56
N ASN A 12 11.27 -11.17 2.72
CA ASN A 12 9.82 -10.99 2.93
C ASN A 12 9.43 -10.17 4.17
N LYS A 13 10.33 -9.33 4.65
CA LYS A 13 10.13 -8.41 5.77
C LYS A 13 10.42 -6.98 5.34
N LEU A 14 9.82 -6.02 6.06
CA LEU A 14 10.05 -4.59 5.84
C LEU A 14 11.26 -4.13 6.64
N TYR A 15 12.13 -3.37 6.01
CA TYR A 15 13.28 -2.72 6.65
C TYR A 15 13.32 -1.23 6.32
N GLY A 16 13.73 -0.42 7.30
CA GLY A 16 14.12 0.96 7.07
C GLY A 16 15.51 1.00 6.45
N ILE A 17 15.67 1.66 5.31
CA ILE A 17 16.96 1.72 4.59
C ILE A 17 18.03 2.43 5.44
N PHE A 18 17.66 3.50 6.13
CA PHE A 18 18.61 4.28 6.93
C PHE A 18 18.91 3.66 8.29
N SER A 19 17.91 3.05 8.93
CA SER A 19 18.08 2.40 10.24
C SER A 19 18.66 0.99 10.12
N GLY A 20 18.43 0.30 9.00
CA GLY A 20 18.73 -1.11 8.81
C GLY A 20 17.91 -2.04 9.72
N GLN A 21 16.88 -1.52 10.40
CA GLN A 21 16.05 -2.27 11.32
C GLN A 21 14.82 -2.85 10.65
N GLU A 22 14.40 -4.03 11.12
CA GLU A 22 13.14 -4.63 10.76
C GLU A 22 11.98 -3.82 11.35
N ILE A 23 10.97 -3.57 10.54
CA ILE A 23 9.79 -2.78 10.91
C ILE A 23 8.58 -3.70 10.92
N SER A 24 7.84 -3.70 12.02
CA SER A 24 6.56 -4.40 12.13
C SER A 24 5.41 -3.48 11.77
N VAL A 25 4.48 -3.99 10.96
CA VAL A 25 3.23 -3.31 10.62
C VAL A 25 2.06 -4.16 11.11
N ASP A 26 1.19 -3.58 11.93
CA ASP A 26 -0.02 -4.27 12.38
C ASP A 26 -1.16 -4.04 11.38
N PHE A 27 -1.37 -5.01 10.51
CA PHE A 27 -2.45 -4.99 9.52
C PHE A 27 -3.83 -5.29 10.11
N ASN A 28 -3.90 -5.87 11.32
CA ASN A 28 -5.18 -6.13 11.99
C ASN A 28 -5.79 -4.84 12.58
N SER A 29 -4.94 -3.86 12.88
CA SER A 29 -5.34 -2.53 13.35
C SER A 29 -5.39 -1.50 12.23
N ALA A 30 -5.59 -1.93 10.98
CA ALA A 30 -5.67 -1.03 9.84
C ALA A 30 -6.80 -0.01 9.99
N MET A 31 -6.48 1.27 9.78
CA MET A 31 -7.43 2.37 9.93
C MET A 31 -8.18 2.61 8.61
N PRO A 32 -9.53 2.74 8.62
CA PRO A 32 -10.25 3.20 7.44
C PRO A 32 -9.76 4.58 6.97
N VAL A 33 -9.64 4.79 5.66
CA VAL A 33 -9.17 6.06 5.09
C VAL A 33 -10.00 7.26 5.55
N ALA A 34 -11.32 7.08 5.71
CA ALA A 34 -12.19 8.14 6.19
C ALA A 34 -11.87 8.57 7.63
N ASP A 35 -11.44 7.64 8.48
CA ASP A 35 -11.03 7.95 9.84
C ASP A 35 -9.61 8.50 9.88
N PHE A 36 -8.73 8.01 9.02
CA PHE A 36 -7.39 8.59 8.84
C PHE A 36 -7.46 10.07 8.43
N CYS A 37 -8.33 10.43 7.50
CA CYS A 37 -8.53 11.83 7.11
C CYS A 37 -9.10 12.71 8.23
N LYS A 38 -9.94 12.16 9.13
CA LYS A 38 -10.48 12.92 10.27
C LYS A 38 -9.47 13.25 11.35
N VAL A 39 -8.41 12.44 11.50
CA VAL A 39 -7.38 12.64 12.53
C VAL A 39 -6.21 13.47 12.04
N ALA A 40 -6.31 14.06 10.86
CA ALA A 40 -5.32 14.98 10.34
C ALA A 40 -5.01 16.09 11.38
N GLY A 41 -3.72 16.24 11.71
CA GLY A 41 -3.27 17.14 12.78
C GLY A 41 -3.08 16.50 14.16
N ASP A 42 -3.56 15.27 14.40
CA ASP A 42 -3.36 14.51 15.65
C ASP A 42 -2.50 13.26 15.47
N PHE A 43 -1.65 13.24 14.44
CA PHE A 43 -0.82 12.08 14.15
C PHE A 43 0.24 11.78 15.22
N SER A 44 0.63 12.75 16.03
CA SER A 44 1.57 12.52 17.13
C SER A 44 1.01 11.53 18.15
N ALA A 45 -0.25 11.68 18.53
CA ALA A 45 -0.92 10.77 19.46
C ALA A 45 -1.12 9.35 18.84
N ILE A 46 -1.36 9.27 17.54
CA ILE A 46 -1.44 7.99 16.82
C ILE A 46 -0.07 7.32 16.80
N LYS A 47 0.97 8.04 16.44
CA LYS A 47 2.35 7.57 16.38
C LYS A 47 2.82 6.94 17.70
N GLU A 48 2.45 7.55 18.83
CA GLU A 48 2.79 7.01 20.16
C GLU A 48 2.13 5.67 20.46
N LYS A 49 0.98 5.38 19.85
CA LYS A 49 0.23 4.13 20.06
C LYS A 49 0.71 2.97 19.18
N ILE A 50 1.50 3.25 18.14
CA ILE A 50 2.01 2.21 17.26
C ILE A 50 3.20 1.52 17.96
N PRO A 51 3.08 0.22 18.32
CA PRO A 51 4.18 -0.52 18.93
C PRO A 51 5.29 -0.81 17.92
N GLY A 52 6.48 -1.09 18.41
CA GLY A 52 7.57 -1.65 17.60
C GLY A 52 8.73 -0.69 17.34
N SER A 53 9.23 -0.66 16.10
CA SER A 53 10.45 0.01 15.66
C SER A 53 10.46 1.55 15.83
N ALA A 54 11.60 2.14 15.60
CA ALA A 54 11.78 3.61 15.62
C ALA A 54 10.91 4.28 14.54
N GLU A 55 10.81 3.68 13.36
CA GLU A 55 9.90 4.09 12.31
C GLU A 55 8.47 3.64 12.64
N LYS A 56 7.55 4.58 12.65
CA LYS A 56 6.13 4.33 12.94
C LYS A 56 5.37 4.14 11.64
N VAL A 57 4.99 2.90 11.38
CA VAL A 57 4.26 2.50 10.15
C VAL A 57 2.90 1.93 10.53
N MET A 58 1.85 2.48 9.93
CA MET A 58 0.48 2.01 10.08
C MET A 58 -0.13 1.63 8.74
N ALA A 59 -1.17 0.80 8.78
CA ALA A 59 -1.95 0.42 7.61
C ALA A 59 -3.22 1.28 7.50
N VAL A 60 -3.56 1.72 6.28
CA VAL A 60 -4.77 2.50 5.98
C VAL A 60 -5.56 1.80 4.88
N VAL A 61 -6.80 1.45 5.17
CA VAL A 61 -7.71 0.81 4.21
C VAL A 61 -8.28 1.84 3.26
N LEU A 62 -8.04 1.63 1.96
CA LEU A 62 -8.49 2.48 0.86
C LEU A 62 -9.51 1.74 -0.01
N PRO A 63 -10.82 1.99 0.13
CA PRO A 63 -11.83 1.39 -0.72
C PRO A 63 -11.75 1.91 -2.16
N TRP A 64 -11.85 1.01 -3.14
CA TRP A 64 -11.83 1.36 -4.56
C TRP A 64 -12.94 2.35 -4.94
N GLU A 65 -14.16 2.15 -4.42
CA GLU A 65 -15.28 3.04 -4.67
C GLU A 65 -15.09 4.49 -4.18
N LYS A 66 -14.10 4.74 -3.31
CA LYS A 66 -13.72 6.10 -2.92
C LYS A 66 -12.79 6.76 -3.93
N VAL A 67 -12.03 5.96 -4.65
CA VAL A 67 -11.13 6.44 -5.70
C VAL A 67 -11.86 6.60 -7.02
N GLU A 68 -12.72 5.64 -7.35
CA GLU A 68 -13.44 5.53 -8.61
C GLU A 68 -14.92 5.21 -8.33
N PRO A 69 -15.74 6.24 -8.02
CA PRO A 69 -17.16 6.04 -7.70
C PRO A 69 -17.98 5.58 -8.90
N GLU A 70 -17.56 5.89 -10.10
CA GLU A 70 -18.15 5.43 -11.37
C GLU A 70 -17.03 4.97 -12.30
N PRO A 71 -17.25 4.01 -13.21
CA PRO A 71 -16.23 3.52 -14.13
C PRO A 71 -15.51 4.65 -14.87
N GLU A 72 -14.18 4.63 -14.84
CA GLU A 72 -13.29 5.62 -15.46
C GLU A 72 -13.43 7.06 -14.90
N ALA A 73 -14.21 7.26 -13.83
CA ALA A 73 -14.39 8.55 -13.16
C ALA A 73 -13.73 8.58 -11.78
N TYR A 74 -12.54 9.15 -11.72
CA TYR A 74 -11.79 9.25 -10.46
C TYR A 74 -12.24 10.45 -9.61
N ASP A 75 -12.42 10.26 -8.32
CA ASP A 75 -12.68 11.34 -7.37
C ASP A 75 -11.39 12.12 -7.05
N GLU A 76 -11.12 13.11 -7.89
CA GLU A 76 -9.95 13.97 -7.75
C GLU A 76 -9.97 14.81 -6.47
N SER A 77 -11.15 15.14 -5.95
CA SER A 77 -11.32 15.91 -4.70
C SER A 77 -10.92 15.07 -3.52
N PHE A 78 -11.37 13.81 -3.47
CA PHE A 78 -10.96 12.85 -2.46
C PHE A 78 -9.45 12.56 -2.51
N LEU A 79 -8.90 12.36 -3.70
CA LEU A 79 -7.47 12.09 -3.86
C LEU A 79 -6.60 13.28 -3.45
N ALA A 80 -7.07 14.51 -3.68
CA ALA A 80 -6.39 15.72 -3.23
C ALA A 80 -6.42 15.82 -1.70
N GLU A 81 -7.57 15.60 -1.07
CA GLU A 81 -7.70 15.57 0.39
C GLU A 81 -6.80 14.50 1.01
N PHE A 82 -6.84 13.28 0.49
CA PHE A 82 -6.01 12.18 0.96
C PHE A 82 -4.51 12.50 0.84
N ARG A 83 -4.10 13.12 -0.26
CA ARG A 83 -2.72 13.56 -0.45
C ARG A 83 -2.30 14.60 0.60
N GLU A 84 -3.13 15.59 0.91
CA GLU A 84 -2.82 16.60 1.93
C GLU A 84 -2.68 15.97 3.32
N VAL A 85 -3.52 14.99 3.64
CA VAL A 85 -3.43 14.23 4.90
C VAL A 85 -2.13 13.41 4.97
N LEU A 86 -1.73 12.78 3.87
CA LEU A 86 -0.44 12.08 3.79
C LEU A 86 0.75 13.03 3.95
N LYS A 87 0.66 14.29 3.48
CA LYS A 87 1.67 15.32 3.70
C LYS A 87 1.76 15.72 5.17
N GLN A 88 0.65 15.85 5.87
CA GLN A 88 0.65 16.10 7.30
C GLN A 88 1.24 14.93 8.11
N ALA A 89 0.95 13.69 7.72
CA ALA A 89 1.57 12.50 8.31
C ALA A 89 3.10 12.51 8.11
N GLU A 90 3.58 12.98 6.97
CA GLU A 90 5.01 13.15 6.66
C GLU A 90 5.70 14.08 7.67
N GLU A 91 5.06 15.20 8.04
CA GLU A 91 5.58 16.18 9.01
C GLU A 91 5.78 15.59 10.41
N THR A 92 4.99 14.59 10.76
CA THR A 92 5.09 13.87 12.04
C THR A 92 5.91 12.59 11.96
N GLU A 93 6.52 12.30 10.81
CA GLU A 93 7.24 11.03 10.56
C GLU A 93 6.37 9.78 10.81
N LEU A 94 5.08 9.90 10.53
CA LEU A 94 4.18 8.76 10.48
C LEU A 94 4.16 8.23 9.05
N PHE A 95 4.40 6.93 8.90
CA PHE A 95 4.43 6.27 7.60
C PHE A 95 3.19 5.41 7.40
N VAL A 96 2.79 5.24 6.15
CA VAL A 96 1.52 4.62 5.79
C VAL A 96 1.74 3.53 4.74
N VAL A 97 1.20 2.35 5.01
CA VAL A 97 0.96 1.30 4.02
C VAL A 97 -0.50 1.41 3.57
N ILE A 98 -0.73 1.57 2.28
CA ILE A 98 -2.08 1.60 1.72
C ILE A 98 -2.55 0.17 1.50
N LEU A 99 -3.74 -0.17 2.03
CA LEU A 99 -4.44 -1.42 1.82
C LEU A 99 -5.63 -1.17 0.89
N PRO A 100 -5.44 -1.29 -0.42
CA PRO A 100 -6.56 -1.17 -1.33
C PRO A 100 -7.55 -2.30 -1.09
N CYS A 101 -8.83 -1.99 -1.04
CA CYS A 101 -9.88 -2.99 -0.96
C CYS A 101 -10.96 -2.71 -2.01
N ALA A 102 -11.59 -3.79 -2.47
CA ALA A 102 -12.70 -3.75 -3.40
C ALA A 102 -13.79 -4.70 -2.92
N GLY A 103 -14.99 -4.52 -3.46
CA GLY A 103 -16.10 -5.43 -3.25
C GLY A 103 -15.88 -6.80 -3.92
N GLU A 104 -16.96 -7.52 -4.11
CA GLU A 104 -16.98 -8.81 -4.79
C GLU A 104 -16.53 -8.68 -6.26
N ASN A 105 -16.02 -9.77 -6.84
CA ASN A 105 -15.59 -9.88 -8.25
C ASN A 105 -14.33 -9.05 -8.62
N LEU A 106 -13.46 -8.76 -7.66
CA LEU A 106 -12.20 -8.06 -7.94
C LEU A 106 -11.34 -8.78 -9.00
N ALA A 107 -11.35 -10.12 -9.01
CA ALA A 107 -10.58 -10.91 -9.96
C ALA A 107 -10.98 -10.66 -11.42
N GLU A 108 -12.29 -10.41 -11.67
CA GLU A 108 -12.83 -10.12 -13.01
C GLU A 108 -12.54 -8.67 -13.46
N LYS A 109 -12.28 -7.78 -12.49
CA LYS A 109 -12.03 -6.35 -12.70
C LYS A 109 -10.61 -5.94 -12.31
N ALA A 110 -9.68 -6.86 -12.37
CA ALA A 110 -8.31 -6.63 -11.91
C ALA A 110 -7.61 -5.50 -12.67
N GLU A 111 -7.84 -5.36 -13.97
CA GLU A 111 -7.26 -4.31 -14.79
C GLU A 111 -7.81 -2.92 -14.44
N GLU A 112 -9.14 -2.79 -14.29
CA GLU A 112 -9.81 -1.55 -13.88
C GLU A 112 -9.34 -1.11 -12.49
N PHE A 113 -9.34 -2.04 -11.55
CA PHE A 113 -8.84 -1.81 -10.20
C PHE A 113 -7.37 -1.37 -10.19
N THR A 114 -6.52 -2.06 -10.96
CA THR A 114 -5.09 -1.71 -11.08
C THR A 114 -4.92 -0.32 -11.67
N ALA A 115 -5.72 0.05 -12.67
CA ALA A 115 -5.70 1.39 -13.26
C ALA A 115 -6.07 2.47 -12.23
N ALA A 116 -7.08 2.24 -11.39
CA ALA A 116 -7.48 3.14 -10.31
C ALA A 116 -6.38 3.30 -9.25
N MET A 117 -5.75 2.19 -8.83
CA MET A 117 -4.64 2.24 -7.86
C MET A 117 -3.38 2.88 -8.45
N LYS A 118 -3.11 2.68 -9.72
CA LYS A 118 -2.04 3.38 -10.45
C LYS A 118 -2.31 4.88 -10.54
N HIS A 119 -3.58 5.28 -10.76
CA HIS A 119 -3.99 6.68 -10.73
C HIS A 119 -3.75 7.28 -9.33
N THR A 120 -4.19 6.60 -8.28
CA THR A 120 -3.92 6.97 -6.89
C THR A 120 -2.43 7.16 -6.64
N ALA A 121 -1.60 6.17 -6.98
CA ALA A 121 -0.15 6.23 -6.80
C ALA A 121 0.48 7.45 -7.48
N ARG A 122 -0.03 7.85 -8.66
CA ARG A 122 0.41 9.07 -9.36
C ARG A 122 0.04 10.36 -8.64
N ARG A 123 -1.12 10.39 -7.96
CA ARG A 123 -1.59 11.56 -7.20
C ARG A 123 -0.82 11.77 -5.90
N ILE A 124 -0.39 10.69 -5.26
CA ILE A 124 0.33 10.72 -3.99
C ILE A 124 1.84 10.46 -4.14
N LYS A 125 2.36 10.46 -5.36
CA LYS A 125 3.76 10.09 -5.67
C LYS A 125 4.83 10.92 -4.98
N ASP A 126 4.47 12.10 -4.48
CA ASP A 126 5.36 13.04 -3.79
C ASP A 126 5.16 13.01 -2.26
N CYS A 127 4.36 12.08 -1.74
CA CYS A 127 4.19 11.88 -0.32
C CYS A 127 5.21 10.86 0.20
N SER A 128 6.24 11.34 0.91
CA SER A 128 7.30 10.49 1.45
C SER A 128 6.85 9.69 2.69
N SER A 129 5.66 9.95 3.20
CA SER A 129 5.00 9.14 4.22
C SER A 129 4.49 7.80 3.69
N VAL A 130 4.31 7.65 2.37
CA VAL A 130 3.78 6.40 1.80
C VAL A 130 4.90 5.38 1.65
N VAL A 131 4.78 4.27 2.37
CA VAL A 131 5.69 3.12 2.29
C VAL A 131 5.44 2.32 1.02
N GLY A 132 4.15 2.07 0.72
CA GLY A 132 3.74 1.29 -0.44
C GLY A 132 2.31 0.78 -0.36
N PHE A 133 2.03 -0.26 -1.13
CA PHE A 133 0.69 -0.81 -1.30
C PHE A 133 0.64 -2.29 -0.97
N ALA A 134 -0.45 -2.71 -0.33
CA ALA A 134 -0.76 -4.12 -0.20
C ALA A 134 -1.49 -4.61 -1.46
N VAL A 135 -1.17 -5.81 -1.89
CA VAL A 135 -1.90 -6.54 -2.93
C VAL A 135 -3.14 -7.14 -2.28
N PRO A 136 -4.35 -6.88 -2.78
CA PRO A 136 -5.56 -7.49 -2.24
C PRO A 136 -5.51 -9.01 -2.23
N ASP A 137 -6.07 -9.64 -1.19
CA ASP A 137 -6.06 -11.11 -1.00
C ASP A 137 -6.64 -11.85 -2.23
N ALA A 138 -7.67 -11.27 -2.87
CA ALA A 138 -8.30 -11.83 -4.05
C ALA A 138 -7.33 -11.90 -5.25
N LEU A 139 -6.48 -10.88 -5.45
CA LEU A 139 -5.46 -10.90 -6.50
C LEU A 139 -4.27 -11.79 -6.10
N ALA A 140 -3.80 -11.66 -4.86
CA ALA A 140 -2.66 -12.44 -4.37
C ALA A 140 -2.89 -13.96 -4.44
N SER A 141 -4.13 -14.40 -4.23
CA SER A 141 -4.48 -15.82 -4.34
C SER A 141 -4.52 -16.38 -5.77
N LEU A 142 -4.55 -15.51 -6.78
CA LEU A 142 -4.46 -15.91 -8.19
C LEU A 142 -3.00 -16.11 -8.64
N GLY A 143 -2.04 -15.56 -7.90
CA GLY A 143 -0.61 -15.78 -8.15
C GLY A 143 0.13 -14.55 -8.66
N PHE A 144 1.47 -14.67 -8.63
CA PHE A 144 2.43 -13.63 -9.00
C PHE A 144 3.28 -14.02 -10.21
N CYS A 145 2.84 -14.98 -11.01
CA CYS A 145 3.52 -15.32 -12.26
C CYS A 145 3.22 -14.31 -13.34
N GLU A 146 4.04 -14.31 -14.37
CA GLU A 146 3.87 -13.52 -15.59
C GLU A 146 2.43 -13.64 -16.13
N GLY A 147 1.77 -12.51 -16.29
CA GLY A 147 0.40 -12.40 -16.77
C GLY A 147 -0.70 -12.67 -15.73
N GLN A 148 -0.34 -12.89 -14.46
CA GLN A 148 -1.33 -13.04 -13.39
C GLN A 148 -1.70 -11.66 -12.78
N PRO A 149 -2.93 -11.49 -12.25
CA PRO A 149 -3.42 -10.19 -11.77
C PRO A 149 -2.58 -9.56 -10.66
N ALA A 150 -2.00 -10.34 -9.75
CA ALA A 150 -1.18 -9.79 -8.68
C ALA A 150 0.17 -9.29 -9.17
N GLU A 151 0.78 -10.02 -10.12
CA GLU A 151 2.02 -9.59 -10.77
C GLU A 151 1.78 -8.31 -11.57
N PHE A 152 0.74 -8.28 -12.40
CA PHE A 152 0.32 -7.11 -13.17
C PHE A 152 0.11 -5.87 -12.27
N PHE A 153 -0.56 -6.04 -11.12
CA PHE A 153 -0.75 -4.96 -10.15
C PHE A 153 0.59 -4.40 -9.65
N VAL A 154 1.52 -5.27 -9.24
CA VAL A 154 2.83 -4.86 -8.74
C VAL A 154 3.66 -4.21 -9.84
N GLU A 155 3.69 -4.79 -11.04
CA GLU A 155 4.44 -4.26 -12.17
C GLU A 155 3.96 -2.87 -12.59
N GLU A 156 2.64 -2.69 -12.77
CA GLU A 156 2.06 -1.43 -13.19
C GLU A 156 2.30 -0.28 -12.19
N LEU A 157 2.25 -0.57 -10.90
CA LEU A 157 2.55 0.44 -9.89
C LEU A 157 4.06 0.69 -9.77
N SER A 158 4.91 -0.34 -9.83
CA SER A 158 6.36 -0.21 -9.68
C SER A 158 7.05 0.47 -10.86
N CYS A 159 6.49 0.34 -12.06
CA CYS A 159 7.05 0.92 -13.30
C CYS A 159 7.41 2.41 -13.17
N LYS A 160 6.61 3.19 -12.43
CA LYS A 160 6.82 4.63 -12.21
C LYS A 160 7.08 5.02 -10.76
N HIS A 161 6.90 4.09 -9.83
CA HIS A 161 6.99 4.32 -8.39
C HIS A 161 7.87 3.26 -7.71
N ALA A 162 9.08 3.09 -8.22
CA ALA A 162 10.06 2.09 -7.75
C ALA A 162 10.50 2.27 -6.27
N HIS A 163 10.06 3.33 -5.60
CA HIS A 163 10.32 3.58 -4.19
C HIS A 163 9.28 2.91 -3.26
N TYR A 164 8.18 2.41 -3.81
CA TYR A 164 7.17 1.71 -3.03
C TYR A 164 7.56 0.27 -2.73
N VAL A 165 7.20 -0.17 -1.54
CA VAL A 165 7.26 -1.57 -1.11
C VAL A 165 5.88 -2.18 -1.29
N TYR A 166 5.82 -3.44 -1.71
CA TYR A 166 4.57 -4.17 -1.87
C TYR A 166 4.40 -5.19 -0.76
N PHE A 167 3.15 -5.37 -0.32
CA PHE A 167 2.79 -6.24 0.78
C PHE A 167 1.76 -7.26 0.30
N ALA A 168 1.86 -8.50 0.78
CA ALA A 168 0.86 -9.51 0.50
C ALA A 168 0.62 -10.38 1.73
N LYS A 169 -0.63 -10.78 1.93
CA LYS A 169 -0.99 -11.68 3.01
C LYS A 169 -0.46 -13.08 2.72
N LYS A 170 0.36 -13.60 3.62
CA LYS A 170 0.99 -14.92 3.47
C LYS A 170 -0.02 -16.01 3.14
N ALA A 171 -1.14 -16.06 3.85
CA ALA A 171 -2.20 -17.05 3.63
C ALA A 171 -2.87 -16.93 2.23
N ALA A 172 -2.89 -15.75 1.61
CA ALA A 172 -3.40 -15.58 0.25
C ALA A 172 -2.39 -16.07 -0.78
N VAL A 173 -1.11 -15.73 -0.59
CA VAL A 173 -0.01 -16.19 -1.46
C VAL A 173 0.15 -17.72 -1.41
N GLU A 174 0.01 -18.35 -0.24
CA GLU A 174 0.10 -19.79 -0.08
C GLU A 174 -1.02 -20.57 -0.80
N LYS A 175 -2.13 -19.93 -1.13
CA LYS A 175 -3.21 -20.53 -1.95
C LYS A 175 -2.83 -20.58 -3.43
N SER A 176 -1.95 -19.70 -3.90
CA SER A 176 -1.42 -19.79 -5.25
C SER A 176 -0.39 -20.92 -5.31
N THR A 177 -0.39 -21.68 -6.40
CA THR A 177 0.52 -22.81 -6.60
C THR A 177 1.99 -22.42 -6.76
N LEU A 178 2.32 -21.12 -6.65
CA LEU A 178 3.57 -20.54 -7.11
C LEU A 178 4.24 -19.65 -6.04
N LEU A 179 4.17 -20.10 -4.78
CA LEU A 179 4.81 -19.42 -3.66
C LEU A 179 6.31 -19.13 -3.89
N SER A 180 7.02 -20.04 -4.57
CA SER A 180 8.44 -19.86 -4.84
C SER A 180 8.75 -18.67 -5.76
N GLU A 181 7.85 -18.31 -6.67
CA GLU A 181 8.00 -17.17 -7.56
C GLU A 181 7.63 -15.86 -6.87
N ALA A 182 6.57 -15.88 -6.05
CA ALA A 182 6.22 -14.73 -5.20
C ALA A 182 7.37 -14.34 -4.24
N LEU A 183 8.15 -15.31 -3.78
CA LEU A 183 9.31 -15.06 -2.92
C LEU A 183 10.50 -14.39 -3.63
N GLN A 184 10.51 -14.37 -4.96
CA GLN A 184 11.54 -13.66 -5.74
C GLN A 184 11.19 -12.18 -5.96
N LEU A 185 9.93 -11.80 -5.79
CA LEU A 185 9.50 -10.40 -5.86
C LEU A 185 9.89 -9.67 -4.57
N PRO A 186 10.12 -8.34 -4.63
CA PRO A 186 10.37 -7.51 -3.45
C PRO A 186 9.08 -7.30 -2.63
N LEU A 187 8.54 -8.40 -2.10
CA LEU A 187 7.30 -8.43 -1.33
C LEU A 187 7.59 -8.59 0.17
N VAL A 188 6.82 -7.88 0.98
CA VAL A 188 6.69 -8.14 2.41
C VAL A 188 5.50 -9.06 2.63
N LEU A 189 5.69 -10.19 3.31
CA LEU A 189 4.60 -11.11 3.67
C LEU A 189 4.15 -10.88 5.11
N TYR A 190 2.82 -10.78 5.32
CA TYR A 190 2.20 -10.58 6.66
C TYR A 190 1.08 -11.56 6.95
#